data_b43f3ac7d9296ad0fb150d68704dbfd9
#
_entry.id   b43f3ac7d9296ad0fb150d68704dbfd9
#
_cell.length_a   1.000
_cell.length_b   1.000
_cell.length_c   1.000
_cell.angle_alpha   90.00
_cell.angle_beta   90.00
_cell.angle_gamma   90.00
#
_symmetry.space_group_name_H-M   'P 1'
#
loop_
_entity.id
_entity.type
_entity.pdbx_description
1 polymer ?
#
loop_
_entity_poly.entity_id
_entity_poly.type
_entity_poly.pdbx_seq_one_letter_code
_entity_poly.pdbx_strand_id
1 'polypeptide(L)'
;MRFTLDYDQYAALARQTAAEGCVLLKNEKEALPIRKGETVSVFGRIAFTYYKSGTGSGGMVNAPYVTNILDSLKECRDISVNEELEAVYQDWIRENPFDMGEGWAQEPWSQKEMPVSEALAQKAAASSDLAVVVLGRTAGEDMDNSAEPGSYLLTAEEEALIKTVCSAFKRTAVVLNVGNIIDMKWVDRYQPQAVLYVWQGGQEGGHAAADILTGAVNPCGKLSDTIAADISDYPSTDNFGDAVCNVYAEDIYVGYRYFETFAKEKVSYPFGFGLSYTDFSVEVLNTRTDGTKAELTVLVKNIGKTAGKEVVQVYVCPPQGKLGKPVRNLNSFYKTQLLTPGEGEEVNLVVSLEKSASYDDSGVTGEKSCWVLEAGAYGIYVGTDVRSAKKVCEVQLDELCVISRLEEALAPVQPYERLVPVETGKKGTCLLYTSP
;
A
#
# COMPACT_ATOMS: atom_id res chain seq x y z
N MET A 1 26.13 10.39 -29.46
CA MET A 1 24.91 11.08 -29.00
C MET A 1 25.13 11.42 -27.53
N ARG A 2 25.03 12.71 -27.15
CA ARG A 2 25.23 13.12 -25.76
C ARG A 2 23.86 13.23 -25.12
N PHE A 3 23.55 12.37 -24.17
CA PHE A 3 22.29 12.45 -23.41
C PHE A 3 22.48 13.51 -22.30
N THR A 4 21.53 14.40 -22.18
CA THR A 4 21.44 15.36 -21.07
C THR A 4 20.14 15.07 -20.32
N LEU A 5 20.21 15.01 -18.99
CA LEU A 5 19.03 14.91 -18.15
C LEU A 5 18.49 16.35 -17.93
N ASP A 6 17.22 16.53 -18.26
CA ASP A 6 16.46 17.72 -17.88
C ASP A 6 15.97 17.55 -16.44
N TYR A 7 16.64 18.17 -15.49
CA TYR A 7 16.34 18.01 -14.07
C TYR A 7 14.99 18.58 -13.67
N ASP A 8 14.49 19.63 -14.34
CA ASP A 8 13.20 20.23 -14.02
C ASP A 8 12.05 19.31 -14.48
N GLN A 9 12.15 18.75 -15.68
CA GLN A 9 11.20 17.74 -16.15
C GLN A 9 11.24 16.48 -15.30
N TYR A 10 12.44 16.05 -14.88
CA TYR A 10 12.59 14.89 -14.02
C TYR A 10 11.95 15.12 -12.63
N ALA A 11 12.18 16.28 -12.02
CA ALA A 11 11.57 16.66 -10.75
C ALA A 11 10.03 16.70 -10.85
N ALA A 12 9.49 17.30 -11.92
CA ALA A 12 8.05 17.33 -12.16
C ALA A 12 7.46 15.91 -12.28
N LEU A 13 8.13 15.00 -13.02
CA LEU A 13 7.71 13.62 -13.15
C LEU A 13 7.81 12.86 -11.83
N ALA A 14 8.88 13.08 -11.05
CA ALA A 14 9.05 12.48 -9.73
C ALA A 14 7.93 12.93 -8.76
N ARG A 15 7.60 14.24 -8.74
CA ARG A 15 6.48 14.78 -7.95
C ARG A 15 5.15 14.15 -8.34
N GLN A 16 4.86 14.09 -9.64
CA GLN A 16 3.64 13.45 -10.14
C GLN A 16 3.58 11.98 -9.73
N THR A 17 4.68 11.23 -9.92
CA THR A 17 4.74 9.80 -9.59
C THR A 17 4.51 9.56 -8.09
N ALA A 18 5.16 10.35 -7.24
CA ALA A 18 4.98 10.26 -5.78
C ALA A 18 3.55 10.61 -5.36
N ALA A 19 2.95 11.67 -5.93
CA ALA A 19 1.57 12.05 -5.65
C ALA A 19 0.57 10.95 -6.09
N GLU A 20 0.76 10.38 -7.30
CA GLU A 20 -0.09 9.30 -7.79
C GLU A 20 0.10 7.96 -7.05
N GLY A 21 1.19 7.83 -6.28
CA GLY A 21 1.45 6.71 -5.38
C GLY A 21 0.83 6.86 -3.98
N CYS A 22 0.48 8.08 -3.57
CA CYS A 22 -0.14 8.31 -2.26
C CYS A 22 -1.50 7.61 -2.15
N VAL A 23 -1.75 6.94 -1.01
CA VAL A 23 -2.97 6.17 -0.76
C VAL A 23 -3.77 6.80 0.37
N LEU A 24 -4.97 7.25 0.07
CA LEU A 24 -5.91 7.76 1.07
C LEU A 24 -6.66 6.59 1.69
N LEU A 25 -6.38 6.31 2.98
CA LEU A 25 -6.95 5.16 3.70
C LEU A 25 -8.26 5.51 4.42
N LYS A 26 -8.40 6.75 4.85
CA LYS A 26 -9.58 7.25 5.58
C LYS A 26 -9.80 8.72 5.24
N ASN A 27 -11.07 9.13 5.03
CA ASN A 27 -11.42 10.54 4.83
C ASN A 27 -12.89 10.79 5.24
N GLU A 28 -13.11 10.91 6.53
CA GLU A 28 -14.45 11.14 7.07
C GLU A 28 -14.84 12.61 7.03
N LYS A 29 -16.08 12.86 6.68
CA LYS A 29 -16.67 14.22 6.62
C LYS A 29 -15.85 15.19 5.76
N GLU A 30 -15.24 14.69 4.70
CA GLU A 30 -14.39 15.50 3.82
C GLU A 30 -13.31 16.26 4.62
N ALA A 31 -12.60 15.54 5.51
CA ALA A 31 -11.54 16.12 6.31
C ALA A 31 -10.37 16.60 5.44
N LEU A 32 -10.12 15.94 4.34
CA LEU A 32 -9.24 16.36 3.26
C LEU A 32 -10.06 16.52 1.97
N PRO A 33 -9.64 17.37 1.03
CA PRO A 33 -8.45 18.24 1.08
C PRO A 33 -8.60 19.42 2.04
N ILE A 34 -7.46 20.03 2.39
CA ILE A 34 -7.38 21.30 3.11
C ILE A 34 -8.07 22.37 2.25
N ARG A 35 -8.93 23.16 2.85
CA ARG A 35 -9.73 24.13 2.11
C ARG A 35 -8.98 25.46 1.98
N LYS A 36 -9.28 26.18 0.92
CA LYS A 36 -8.74 27.52 0.70
C LYS A 36 -9.05 28.45 1.88
N GLY A 37 -8.01 29.14 2.36
CA GLY A 37 -8.09 30.08 3.49
C GLY A 37 -7.96 29.43 4.86
N GLU A 38 -7.85 28.10 4.95
CA GLU A 38 -7.66 27.41 6.24
C GLU A 38 -6.22 27.56 6.75
N THR A 39 -6.11 27.57 8.07
CA THR A 39 -4.83 27.49 8.78
C THR A 39 -4.61 26.06 9.28
N VAL A 40 -3.42 25.55 9.07
CA VAL A 40 -3.03 24.18 9.43
C VAL A 40 -1.96 24.17 10.52
N SER A 41 -2.18 23.41 11.57
CA SER A 41 -1.14 23.07 12.55
C SER A 41 -0.48 21.75 12.16
N VAL A 42 0.83 21.78 11.91
CA VAL A 42 1.61 20.60 11.51
C VAL A 42 2.39 20.07 12.70
N PHE A 43 2.13 18.81 13.05
CA PHE A 43 2.75 18.08 14.14
C PHE A 43 3.58 16.91 13.61
N GLY A 44 4.54 16.46 14.41
CA GLY A 44 5.44 15.35 14.06
C GLY A 44 6.74 15.84 13.42
N ARG A 45 7.86 15.44 14.03
CA ARG A 45 9.18 15.88 13.54
C ARG A 45 9.45 15.50 12.08
N ILE A 46 8.83 14.42 11.61
CA ILE A 46 9.03 13.94 10.23
C ILE A 46 8.42 14.87 9.19
N ALA A 47 7.51 15.77 9.58
CA ALA A 47 7.09 16.86 8.71
C ALA A 47 8.25 17.80 8.31
N PHE A 48 9.26 17.92 9.16
CA PHE A 48 10.45 18.77 9.01
C PHE A 48 11.64 18.01 8.40
N THR A 49 11.76 16.71 8.73
CA THR A 49 12.89 15.85 8.35
C THR A 49 12.40 14.61 7.60
N TYR A 50 11.90 14.83 6.40
CA TYR A 50 11.21 13.84 5.57
C TYR A 50 12.09 12.63 5.20
N TYR A 51 11.58 11.43 5.39
CA TYR A 51 12.19 10.20 4.87
C TYR A 51 11.97 10.09 3.36
N LYS A 52 13.00 10.42 2.57
CA LYS A 52 12.95 10.33 1.10
C LYS A 52 12.99 8.90 0.58
N SER A 53 13.67 8.02 1.32
CA SER A 53 13.96 6.62 0.93
C SER A 53 14.28 5.79 2.17
N GLY A 54 14.42 4.48 2.01
CA GLY A 54 14.89 3.57 3.06
C GLY A 54 16.38 3.69 3.35
N THR A 55 16.86 2.82 4.24
CA THR A 55 18.27 2.69 4.64
C THR A 55 19.08 1.89 3.61
N GLY A 56 20.38 1.81 3.78
CA GLY A 56 21.30 1.03 2.95
C GLY A 56 21.62 1.66 1.61
N SER A 57 21.93 0.84 0.62
CA SER A 57 22.40 1.28 -0.71
C SER A 57 21.36 2.12 -1.46
N GLY A 58 20.08 1.81 -1.30
CA GLY A 58 18.98 2.60 -1.87
C GLY A 58 18.77 3.95 -1.21
N GLY A 59 19.12 4.10 0.07
CA GLY A 59 18.98 5.33 0.84
C GLY A 59 20.09 6.35 0.60
N MET A 60 21.29 5.90 0.23
CA MET A 60 22.48 6.73 0.04
C MET A 60 22.56 7.43 -1.31
N VAL A 61 21.46 7.55 -2.03
CA VAL A 61 21.41 8.26 -3.31
C VAL A 61 21.59 9.75 -3.08
N ASN A 62 22.55 10.37 -3.79
CA ASN A 62 22.72 11.80 -3.81
C ASN A 62 21.59 12.47 -4.59
N ALA A 63 20.71 13.14 -3.87
CA ALA A 63 19.70 14.03 -4.46
C ALA A 63 20.20 15.48 -4.37
N PRO A 64 19.96 16.33 -5.38
CA PRO A 64 20.34 17.74 -5.32
C PRO A 64 19.63 18.51 -4.19
N TYR A 65 18.45 18.05 -3.80
CA TYR A 65 17.64 18.54 -2.67
C TYR A 65 16.62 17.46 -2.26
N VAL A 66 16.00 17.66 -1.12
CA VAL A 66 14.86 16.86 -0.66
C VAL A 66 13.82 17.81 -0.10
N THR A 67 12.58 17.70 -0.56
CA THR A 67 11.46 18.48 -0.03
C THR A 67 10.89 17.82 1.21
N ASN A 68 10.38 18.60 2.15
CA ASN A 68 9.64 18.12 3.31
C ASN A 68 8.18 18.60 3.28
N ILE A 69 7.33 18.01 4.10
CA ILE A 69 5.88 18.27 4.06
C ILE A 69 5.57 19.69 4.57
N LEU A 70 6.23 20.14 5.63
CA LEU A 70 5.98 21.46 6.22
C LEU A 70 6.28 22.59 5.23
N ASP A 71 7.50 22.61 4.69
CA ASP A 71 7.91 23.67 3.77
C ASP A 71 7.08 23.65 2.49
N SER A 72 6.73 22.44 2.00
CA SER A 72 5.86 22.30 0.84
C SER A 72 4.44 22.84 1.09
N LEU A 73 3.88 22.67 2.29
CA LEU A 73 2.60 23.29 2.67
C LEU A 73 2.69 24.81 2.76
N LYS A 74 3.83 25.36 3.24
CA LYS A 74 4.07 26.83 3.31
C LYS A 74 4.18 27.47 1.92
N GLU A 75 4.61 26.73 0.91
CA GLU A 75 4.64 27.20 -0.48
C GLU A 75 3.23 27.33 -1.09
N CYS A 76 2.23 26.65 -0.51
CA CYS A 76 0.84 26.68 -0.98
C CYS A 76 0.17 28.01 -0.61
N ARG A 77 -0.06 28.86 -1.61
CA ARG A 77 -0.60 30.25 -1.41
C ARG A 77 -2.04 30.30 -0.87
N ASP A 78 -2.77 29.21 -0.98
CA ASP A 78 -4.20 29.15 -0.63
C ASP A 78 -4.47 28.75 0.81
N ILE A 79 -3.43 28.39 1.58
CA ILE A 79 -3.52 27.97 2.99
C ILE A 79 -2.48 28.74 3.83
N SER A 80 -2.61 28.65 5.15
CA SER A 80 -1.62 29.15 6.11
C SER A 80 -1.16 28.03 7.01
N VAL A 81 0.09 28.10 7.47
CA VAL A 81 0.66 27.17 8.47
C VAL A 81 0.80 27.92 9.79
N ASN A 82 0.54 27.24 10.90
CA ASN A 82 0.70 27.79 12.25
C ASN A 82 2.19 27.99 12.59
N GLU A 83 2.68 29.22 12.42
CA GLU A 83 4.08 29.58 12.63
C GLU A 83 4.53 29.48 14.12
N GLU A 84 3.60 29.68 15.07
CA GLU A 84 3.96 29.52 16.50
C GLU A 84 4.28 28.07 16.85
N LEU A 85 3.50 27.12 16.33
CA LEU A 85 3.78 25.70 16.52
C LEU A 85 5.04 25.28 15.78
N GLU A 86 5.22 25.77 14.56
CA GLU A 86 6.45 25.56 13.77
C GLU A 86 7.68 25.97 14.57
N ALA A 87 7.70 27.18 15.17
CA ALA A 87 8.81 27.68 15.97
C ALA A 87 9.14 26.76 17.16
N VAL A 88 8.10 26.24 17.85
CA VAL A 88 8.27 25.27 18.96
C VAL A 88 8.95 23.99 18.48
N TYR A 89 8.54 23.45 17.33
CA TYR A 89 9.18 22.26 16.76
C TYR A 89 10.61 22.53 16.30
N GLN A 90 10.87 23.68 15.64
CA GLN A 90 12.22 24.07 15.20
C GLN A 90 13.20 24.21 16.36
N ASP A 91 12.77 24.82 17.49
CA ASP A 91 13.58 24.94 18.69
C ASP A 91 13.90 23.56 19.27
N TRP A 92 12.87 22.69 19.37
CA TRP A 92 13.06 21.34 19.90
C TRP A 92 13.95 20.48 19.00
N ILE A 93 13.77 20.53 17.67
CA ILE A 93 14.58 19.78 16.69
C ILE A 93 16.07 20.22 16.76
N ARG A 94 16.33 21.49 17.01
CA ARG A 94 17.71 21.99 17.17
C ARG A 94 18.41 21.35 18.38
N GLU A 95 17.68 21.11 19.46
CA GLU A 95 18.17 20.41 20.65
C GLU A 95 18.17 18.87 20.51
N ASN A 96 17.38 18.35 19.60
CA ASN A 96 17.24 16.93 19.31
C ASN A 96 17.48 16.67 17.81
N PRO A 97 18.72 16.71 17.33
CA PRO A 97 19.05 16.55 15.91
C PRO A 97 18.60 15.17 15.41
N PHE A 98 18.48 15.06 14.08
CA PHE A 98 18.16 13.79 13.43
C PHE A 98 19.28 12.78 13.69
N ASP A 99 18.89 11.58 14.12
CA ASP A 99 19.84 10.49 14.37
C ASP A 99 20.08 9.73 13.06
N MET A 100 21.31 9.82 12.56
CA MET A 100 21.75 9.11 11.34
C MET A 100 22.28 7.71 11.65
N GLY A 101 22.35 7.32 12.93
CA GLY A 101 23.01 6.09 13.36
C GLY A 101 24.54 6.15 13.24
N GLU A 102 25.21 5.13 13.77
CA GLU A 102 26.66 4.99 13.75
C GLU A 102 27.10 3.87 12.80
N GLY A 103 27.12 4.11 11.50
CA GLY A 103 27.60 3.12 10.52
C GLY A 103 26.66 2.91 9.33
N TRP A 104 26.92 1.85 8.58
CA TRP A 104 26.13 1.47 7.41
C TRP A 104 24.73 1.02 7.82
N ALA A 105 23.71 1.64 7.23
CA ALA A 105 22.31 1.29 7.45
C ALA A 105 21.86 1.23 8.94
N GLN A 106 22.52 2.01 9.81
CA GLN A 106 22.24 1.99 11.26
C GLN A 106 21.30 3.13 11.72
N GLU A 107 20.68 3.84 10.78
CA GLU A 107 19.63 4.81 11.09
C GLU A 107 18.47 4.08 11.83
N PRO A 108 17.99 4.62 12.97
CA PRO A 108 16.89 3.97 13.71
C PRO A 108 15.60 3.96 12.88
N TRP A 109 14.75 2.94 13.05
CA TRP A 109 13.47 2.81 12.33
C TRP A 109 12.58 4.05 12.43
N SER A 110 12.61 4.72 13.59
CA SER A 110 11.94 6.01 13.81
C SER A 110 12.83 6.95 14.58
N GLN A 111 12.57 8.24 14.42
CA GLN A 111 13.28 9.30 15.15
C GLN A 111 12.55 9.60 16.45
N LYS A 112 13.28 10.10 17.45
CA LYS A 112 12.69 10.62 18.69
C LYS A 112 11.64 11.68 18.36
N GLU A 113 10.42 11.54 18.88
CA GLU A 113 9.34 12.50 18.68
C GLU A 113 9.27 13.53 19.80
N MET A 114 8.78 14.74 19.50
CA MET A 114 8.58 15.81 20.45
C MET A 114 7.37 15.54 21.34
N PRO A 115 7.51 15.56 22.68
CA PRO A 115 6.36 15.50 23.56
C PRO A 115 5.45 16.74 23.40
N VAL A 116 4.20 16.53 23.02
CA VAL A 116 3.20 17.59 22.86
C VAL A 116 2.27 17.61 24.08
N SER A 117 2.29 18.71 24.84
CA SER A 117 1.38 18.89 25.95
C SER A 117 -0.06 19.21 25.51
N GLU A 118 -1.05 18.87 26.32
CA GLU A 118 -2.44 19.23 26.08
C GLU A 118 -2.62 20.75 25.87
N ALA A 119 -1.91 21.56 26.67
CA ALA A 119 -1.96 23.02 26.55
C ALA A 119 -1.44 23.52 25.20
N LEU A 120 -0.35 22.92 24.68
CA LEU A 120 0.19 23.26 23.36
C LEU A 120 -0.79 22.86 22.24
N ALA A 121 -1.36 21.65 22.33
CA ALA A 121 -2.33 21.18 21.35
C ALA A 121 -3.61 22.04 21.34
N GLN A 122 -4.12 22.41 22.51
CA GLN A 122 -5.29 23.30 22.63
C GLN A 122 -5.01 24.71 22.09
N LYS A 123 -3.80 25.26 22.38
CA LYS A 123 -3.38 26.55 21.81
C LYS A 123 -3.33 26.50 20.29
N ALA A 124 -2.75 25.45 19.74
CA ALA A 124 -2.71 25.23 18.29
C ALA A 124 -4.11 25.07 17.68
N ALA A 125 -5.00 24.32 18.35
CA ALA A 125 -6.40 24.13 17.91
C ALA A 125 -7.23 25.42 17.95
N ALA A 126 -6.89 26.36 18.83
CA ALA A 126 -7.57 27.66 18.90
C ALA A 126 -7.20 28.58 17.72
N SER A 127 -6.08 28.33 17.03
CA SER A 127 -5.57 29.14 15.92
C SER A 127 -5.53 28.43 14.57
N SER A 128 -6.11 27.22 14.48
CA SER A 128 -6.03 26.41 13.25
C SER A 128 -7.31 25.61 13.02
N ASP A 129 -7.62 25.38 11.74
CA ASP A 129 -8.83 24.67 11.30
C ASP A 129 -8.61 23.15 11.24
N LEU A 130 -7.38 22.72 11.05
CA LEU A 130 -6.98 21.33 10.86
C LEU A 130 -5.62 21.04 11.51
N ALA A 131 -5.47 19.87 12.12
CA ALA A 131 -4.16 19.30 12.45
C ALA A 131 -3.71 18.31 11.37
N VAL A 132 -2.47 18.41 10.95
CA VAL A 132 -1.75 17.39 10.19
C VAL A 132 -0.68 16.80 11.10
N VAL A 133 -0.77 15.49 11.39
CA VAL A 133 0.22 14.76 12.18
C VAL A 133 1.02 13.86 11.26
N VAL A 134 2.34 14.03 11.20
CA VAL A 134 3.20 13.24 10.32
C VAL A 134 4.00 12.24 11.13
N LEU A 135 3.80 10.96 10.86
CA LEU A 135 4.59 9.86 11.40
C LEU A 135 5.53 9.33 10.32
N GLY A 136 6.71 8.89 10.73
CA GLY A 136 7.69 8.34 9.80
C GLY A 136 8.35 7.07 10.28
N ARG A 137 8.69 6.25 9.30
CA ARG A 137 9.50 5.04 9.48
C ARG A 137 10.48 4.92 8.34
N THR A 138 11.71 4.58 8.68
CA THR A 138 12.65 4.06 7.70
C THR A 138 12.73 2.55 7.83
N ALA A 139 13.04 1.90 6.73
CA ALA A 139 13.37 0.48 6.66
C ALA A 139 14.24 0.29 5.42
N GLY A 140 14.87 -0.85 5.26
CA GLY A 140 15.68 -1.13 4.08
C GLY A 140 16.71 -2.20 4.38
N GLU A 141 17.84 -2.11 3.70
CA GLU A 141 18.93 -3.06 3.83
C GLU A 141 19.42 -3.13 5.28
N ASP A 142 19.48 -4.33 5.85
CA ASP A 142 19.84 -4.63 7.24
C ASP A 142 18.91 -4.03 8.34
N MET A 143 17.77 -3.49 7.94
CA MET A 143 16.79 -2.87 8.84
C MET A 143 15.39 -3.40 8.56
N ASP A 144 15.20 -4.70 8.78
CA ASP A 144 13.90 -5.35 8.63
C ASP A 144 12.89 -4.88 9.66
N ASN A 145 11.61 -4.95 9.30
CA ASN A 145 10.52 -4.62 10.21
C ASN A 145 10.44 -5.61 11.37
N SER A 146 10.16 -5.14 12.57
CA SER A 146 9.97 -5.97 13.77
C SER A 146 8.74 -5.55 14.56
N ALA A 147 8.22 -6.45 15.41
CA ALA A 147 7.06 -6.20 16.28
C ALA A 147 7.41 -5.31 17.50
N GLU A 148 8.19 -4.26 17.28
CA GLU A 148 8.70 -3.38 18.34
C GLU A 148 8.23 -1.94 18.18
N PRO A 149 8.17 -1.15 19.29
CA PRO A 149 7.92 0.28 19.21
C PRO A 149 8.95 1.01 18.35
N GLY A 150 8.46 1.88 17.45
CA GLY A 150 9.30 2.62 16.52
C GLY A 150 9.59 1.89 15.21
N SER A 151 9.36 0.58 15.14
CA SER A 151 9.34 -0.21 13.92
C SER A 151 7.89 -0.41 13.45
N TYR A 152 7.29 -1.59 13.64
CA TYR A 152 5.90 -1.84 13.31
C TYR A 152 4.92 -1.13 14.25
N LEU A 153 5.20 -1.13 15.55
CA LEU A 153 4.36 -0.47 16.55
C LEU A 153 4.71 1.01 16.68
N LEU A 154 3.74 1.82 17.12
CA LEU A 154 4.00 3.20 17.51
C LEU A 154 4.89 3.25 18.77
N THR A 155 5.73 4.28 18.87
CA THR A 155 6.38 4.61 20.15
C THR A 155 5.36 5.20 21.12
N ALA A 156 5.71 5.25 22.41
CA ALA A 156 4.85 5.84 23.42
C ALA A 156 4.61 7.36 23.16
N GLU A 157 5.61 8.05 22.64
CA GLU A 157 5.55 9.46 22.28
C GLU A 157 4.63 9.70 21.07
N GLU A 158 4.72 8.87 20.04
CA GLU A 158 3.85 8.95 18.86
C GLU A 158 2.39 8.65 19.22
N GLU A 159 2.17 7.65 20.07
CA GLU A 159 0.82 7.31 20.53
C GLU A 159 0.24 8.46 21.38
N ALA A 160 1.05 9.06 22.27
CA ALA A 160 0.67 10.23 23.06
C ALA A 160 0.38 11.44 22.16
N LEU A 161 1.21 11.67 21.13
CA LEU A 161 1.02 12.74 20.15
C LEU A 161 -0.33 12.62 19.44
N ILE A 162 -0.63 11.46 18.83
CA ILE A 162 -1.90 11.25 18.11
C ILE A 162 -3.08 11.44 19.07
N LYS A 163 -3.03 10.82 20.25
CA LYS A 163 -4.06 10.94 21.28
C LYS A 163 -4.34 12.39 21.64
N THR A 164 -3.29 13.15 21.96
CA THR A 164 -3.38 14.54 22.40
C THR A 164 -3.94 15.44 21.30
N VAL A 165 -3.44 15.29 20.08
CA VAL A 165 -3.88 16.10 18.94
C VAL A 165 -5.32 15.76 18.54
N CYS A 166 -5.68 14.47 18.42
CA CYS A 166 -7.06 14.07 18.10
C CYS A 166 -8.07 14.49 19.18
N SER A 167 -7.63 14.63 20.42
CA SER A 167 -8.50 15.12 21.50
C SER A 167 -8.69 16.64 21.46
N ALA A 168 -7.73 17.39 20.96
CA ALA A 168 -7.77 18.84 20.90
C ALA A 168 -8.44 19.40 19.64
N PHE A 169 -8.23 18.72 18.50
CA PHE A 169 -8.75 19.17 17.20
C PHE A 169 -10.03 18.46 16.78
N LYS A 170 -10.93 19.19 16.13
CA LYS A 170 -12.14 18.61 15.53
C LYS A 170 -11.85 17.89 14.22
N ARG A 171 -10.76 18.26 13.56
CA ARG A 171 -10.30 17.73 12.28
C ARG A 171 -8.80 17.42 12.36
N THR A 172 -8.46 16.14 12.22
CA THR A 172 -7.07 15.67 12.25
C THR A 172 -6.84 14.73 11.07
N ALA A 173 -5.82 15.01 10.30
CA ALA A 173 -5.29 14.12 9.27
C ALA A 173 -3.95 13.57 9.73
N VAL A 174 -3.79 12.25 9.70
CA VAL A 174 -2.49 11.60 9.97
C VAL A 174 -1.87 11.20 8.65
N VAL A 175 -0.62 11.60 8.44
CA VAL A 175 0.18 11.32 7.25
C VAL A 175 1.27 10.33 7.62
N LEU A 176 1.36 9.26 6.86
CA LEU A 176 2.32 8.18 7.07
C LEU A 176 3.44 8.25 6.01
N ASN A 177 4.58 8.83 6.39
CA ASN A 177 5.82 8.80 5.60
C ASN A 177 6.62 7.54 5.98
N VAL A 178 6.09 6.39 5.55
CA VAL A 178 6.53 5.06 5.97
C VAL A 178 6.78 4.21 4.73
N GLY A 179 7.95 3.58 4.63
CA GLY A 179 8.34 2.78 3.46
C GLY A 179 7.75 1.37 3.44
N ASN A 180 7.29 0.89 4.57
CA ASN A 180 6.64 -0.41 4.78
C ASN A 180 5.26 -0.22 5.42
N ILE A 181 4.64 -1.28 5.96
CA ILE A 181 3.40 -1.20 6.73
C ILE A 181 3.69 -1.09 8.22
N ILE A 182 2.78 -0.46 8.98
CA ILE A 182 2.83 -0.35 10.45
C ILE A 182 1.49 -0.76 11.07
N ASP A 183 1.48 -0.94 12.40
CA ASP A 183 0.24 -1.15 13.14
C ASP A 183 -0.74 0.00 12.92
N MET A 184 -2.00 -0.33 12.63
CA MET A 184 -3.05 0.66 12.35
C MET A 184 -4.16 0.68 13.42
N LYS A 185 -4.00 -0.02 14.55
CA LYS A 185 -5.01 -0.08 15.63
C LYS A 185 -5.31 1.29 16.27
N TRP A 186 -4.35 2.20 16.18
CA TRP A 186 -4.50 3.58 16.66
C TRP A 186 -5.56 4.36 15.88
N VAL A 187 -5.85 3.99 14.62
CA VAL A 187 -6.89 4.64 13.81
C VAL A 187 -8.27 4.46 14.45
N ASP A 188 -8.57 3.25 14.90
CA ASP A 188 -9.83 2.96 15.60
C ASP A 188 -9.84 3.51 17.02
N ARG A 189 -8.69 3.57 17.67
CA ARG A 189 -8.57 4.03 19.06
C ARG A 189 -8.71 5.54 19.19
N TYR A 190 -8.08 6.31 18.31
CA TYR A 190 -8.02 7.78 18.41
C TYR A 190 -8.84 8.51 17.36
N GLN A 191 -9.41 7.79 16.39
CA GLN A 191 -10.39 8.28 15.41
C GLN A 191 -9.97 9.57 14.68
N PRO A 192 -8.74 9.66 14.07
CA PRO A 192 -8.44 10.75 13.15
C PRO A 192 -9.44 10.73 11.99
N GLN A 193 -9.79 11.90 11.47
CA GLN A 193 -10.78 12.00 10.39
C GLN A 193 -10.21 11.63 9.03
N ALA A 194 -8.89 11.76 8.84
CA ALA A 194 -8.21 11.31 7.63
C ALA A 194 -6.90 10.57 7.95
N VAL A 195 -6.55 9.61 7.10
CA VAL A 195 -5.27 8.89 7.12
C VAL A 195 -4.76 8.78 5.70
N LEU A 196 -3.58 9.33 5.46
CA LEU A 196 -2.92 9.38 4.16
C LEU A 196 -1.57 8.68 4.22
N TYR A 197 -1.35 7.68 3.39
CA TYR A 197 -0.08 6.99 3.23
C TYR A 197 0.69 7.64 2.08
N VAL A 198 1.85 8.25 2.36
CA VAL A 198 2.66 8.94 1.34
C VAL A 198 3.96 8.19 1.01
N TRP A 199 4.18 7.04 1.64
CA TRP A 199 5.35 6.19 1.47
C TRP A 199 6.67 6.97 1.69
N GLN A 200 7.70 6.63 0.92
CA GLN A 200 8.97 7.35 0.81
C GLN A 200 9.08 7.90 -0.61
N GLY A 201 8.60 9.12 -0.81
CA GLY A 201 8.33 9.72 -2.12
C GLY A 201 9.56 10.29 -2.86
N GLY A 202 10.78 9.97 -2.41
CA GLY A 202 11.99 10.48 -3.03
C GLY A 202 12.21 11.97 -2.80
N GLN A 203 12.96 12.60 -3.70
CA GLN A 203 13.35 14.02 -3.59
C GLN A 203 12.15 14.97 -3.59
N GLU A 204 11.05 14.63 -4.27
CA GLU A 204 9.83 15.45 -4.41
C GLU A 204 8.68 15.00 -3.49
N GLY A 205 8.94 14.11 -2.54
CA GLY A 205 7.91 13.50 -1.69
C GLY A 205 7.14 14.50 -0.84
N GLY A 206 7.79 15.56 -0.33
CA GLY A 206 7.15 16.63 0.42
C GLY A 206 6.14 17.42 -0.43
N HIS A 207 6.53 17.84 -1.63
CA HIS A 207 5.65 18.50 -2.60
C HIS A 207 4.48 17.61 -2.99
N ALA A 208 4.74 16.32 -3.29
CA ALA A 208 3.70 15.36 -3.64
C ALA A 208 2.68 15.18 -2.52
N ALA A 209 3.13 15.08 -1.27
CA ALA A 209 2.24 15.00 -0.11
C ALA A 209 1.40 16.27 0.07
N ALA A 210 2.00 17.47 -0.11
CA ALA A 210 1.28 18.73 -0.05
C ALA A 210 0.23 18.86 -1.17
N ASP A 211 0.54 18.40 -2.39
CA ASP A 211 -0.42 18.37 -3.50
C ASP A 211 -1.67 17.55 -3.18
N ILE A 212 -1.48 16.38 -2.56
CA ILE A 212 -2.61 15.56 -2.12
C ILE A 212 -3.36 16.25 -0.97
N LEU A 213 -2.65 16.71 0.06
CA LEU A 213 -3.27 17.35 1.22
C LEU A 213 -4.11 18.58 0.86
N THR A 214 -3.67 19.36 -0.12
CA THR A 214 -4.37 20.57 -0.58
C THR A 214 -5.37 20.33 -1.72
N GLY A 215 -5.42 19.12 -2.26
CA GLY A 215 -6.28 18.77 -3.38
C GLY A 215 -5.83 19.32 -4.73
N ALA A 216 -4.59 19.82 -4.84
CA ALA A 216 -3.98 20.14 -6.14
C ALA A 216 -3.87 18.89 -7.01
N VAL A 217 -3.67 17.74 -6.39
CA VAL A 217 -3.78 16.40 -6.99
C VAL A 217 -4.78 15.57 -6.19
N ASN A 218 -5.71 14.90 -6.87
CA ASN A 218 -6.63 13.97 -6.25
C ASN A 218 -5.93 12.63 -6.00
N PRO A 219 -5.99 12.05 -4.76
CA PRO A 219 -5.38 10.75 -4.47
C PRO A 219 -5.98 9.65 -5.37
N CYS A 220 -5.10 8.84 -5.93
CA CYS A 220 -5.46 7.74 -6.82
C CYS A 220 -4.53 6.52 -6.66
N GLY A 221 -3.65 6.54 -5.67
CA GLY A 221 -2.83 5.41 -5.30
C GLY A 221 -3.66 4.29 -4.68
N LYS A 222 -3.18 3.06 -4.84
CA LYS A 222 -3.81 1.87 -4.28
C LYS A 222 -2.77 1.09 -3.47
N LEU A 223 -3.20 0.49 -2.36
CA LEU A 223 -2.32 -0.34 -1.54
C LEU A 223 -1.77 -1.50 -2.36
N SER A 224 -0.44 -1.59 -2.41
CA SER A 224 0.29 -2.76 -2.92
C SER A 224 0.38 -3.91 -1.91
N ASP A 225 -0.06 -3.65 -0.68
CA ASP A 225 -0.02 -4.55 0.47
C ASP A 225 -1.41 -4.83 1.02
N THR A 226 -1.50 -5.88 1.85
CA THR A 226 -2.63 -6.08 2.75
C THR A 226 -2.21 -5.67 4.14
N ILE A 227 -2.92 -4.73 4.77
CA ILE A 227 -2.67 -4.35 6.15
C ILE A 227 -3.56 -5.19 7.06
N ALA A 228 -2.94 -6.11 7.80
CA ALA A 228 -3.62 -6.94 8.78
C ALA A 228 -3.95 -6.18 10.07
N ALA A 229 -4.83 -6.73 10.89
CA ALA A 229 -5.18 -6.19 12.19
C ALA A 229 -4.03 -6.31 13.21
N ASP A 230 -3.20 -7.33 13.05
CA ASP A 230 -2.03 -7.58 13.92
C ASP A 230 -0.87 -8.17 13.10
N ILE A 231 0.36 -7.90 13.49
CA ILE A 231 1.54 -8.47 12.82
C ILE A 231 1.57 -10.00 12.92
N SER A 232 1.05 -10.57 14.01
CA SER A 232 0.93 -12.03 14.19
C SER A 232 -0.07 -12.70 13.25
N ASP A 233 -0.87 -11.92 12.53
CA ASP A 233 -1.80 -12.45 11.53
C ASP A 233 -1.12 -12.81 10.19
N TYR A 234 0.10 -12.33 9.96
CA TYR A 234 0.89 -12.69 8.79
C TYR A 234 1.53 -14.07 8.98
N PRO A 235 1.37 -14.99 8.02
CA PRO A 235 1.89 -16.36 8.17
C PRO A 235 3.41 -16.43 8.25
N SER A 236 4.11 -15.41 7.76
CA SER A 236 5.58 -15.33 7.80
C SER A 236 6.13 -14.87 9.16
N THR A 237 5.32 -14.31 10.05
CA THR A 237 5.80 -13.73 11.32
C THR A 237 6.58 -14.75 12.18
N ASP A 238 6.12 -16.00 12.21
CA ASP A 238 6.76 -17.06 13.02
C ASP A 238 7.99 -17.67 12.36
N ASN A 239 8.26 -17.38 11.08
CA ASN A 239 9.30 -18.00 10.28
C ASN A 239 10.35 -17.01 9.74
N PHE A 240 10.13 -15.71 9.93
CA PHE A 240 10.99 -14.66 9.42
C PHE A 240 12.20 -14.42 10.33
N GLY A 241 13.37 -14.20 9.72
CA GLY A 241 14.55 -13.73 10.43
C GLY A 241 15.38 -14.83 11.13
N ASP A 242 15.17 -16.11 10.83
CA ASP A 242 16.05 -17.17 11.33
C ASP A 242 17.45 -17.05 10.72
N ALA A 243 18.48 -17.03 11.58
CA ALA A 243 19.87 -16.85 11.16
C ALA A 243 20.47 -18.07 10.44
N VAL A 244 19.84 -19.23 10.53
CA VAL A 244 20.35 -20.51 9.98
C VAL A 244 19.54 -20.95 8.77
N CYS A 245 18.21 -20.86 8.84
CA CYS A 245 17.32 -21.36 7.80
C CYS A 245 15.99 -20.60 7.80
N ASN A 246 15.69 -19.88 6.72
CA ASN A 246 14.38 -19.29 6.53
C ASN A 246 13.42 -20.30 5.88
N VAL A 247 12.28 -20.53 6.53
CA VAL A 247 11.23 -21.42 6.04
C VAL A 247 10.12 -20.60 5.43
N TYR A 248 9.93 -20.67 4.12
CA TYR A 248 8.85 -20.01 3.38
C TYR A 248 7.53 -20.77 3.53
N ALA A 249 7.02 -20.84 4.76
CA ALA A 249 5.84 -21.65 5.10
C ALA A 249 4.55 -21.21 4.40
N GLU A 250 4.45 -19.93 4.03
CA GLU A 250 3.32 -19.39 3.31
C GLU A 250 3.25 -19.77 1.83
N ASP A 251 4.39 -20.24 1.23
CA ASP A 251 4.48 -20.66 -0.17
C ASP A 251 3.85 -19.61 -1.13
N ILE A 252 2.84 -19.98 -1.92
CA ILE A 252 2.14 -19.08 -2.84
C ILE A 252 1.16 -18.12 -2.14
N TYR A 253 0.88 -18.33 -0.87
CA TYR A 253 -0.11 -17.56 -0.09
C TYR A 253 0.55 -16.38 0.61
N VAL A 254 1.05 -15.43 -0.16
CA VAL A 254 1.67 -14.19 0.33
C VAL A 254 0.66 -13.04 0.24
N GLY A 255 0.60 -12.19 1.28
CA GLY A 255 -0.23 -11.00 1.32
C GLY A 255 -1.72 -11.31 1.09
N TYR A 256 -2.39 -10.61 0.17
CA TYR A 256 -3.82 -10.79 -0.08
C TYR A 256 -4.19 -12.22 -0.52
N ARG A 257 -3.26 -12.95 -1.14
CA ARG A 257 -3.51 -14.35 -1.52
C ARG A 257 -3.75 -15.23 -0.30
N TYR A 258 -3.02 -14.97 0.79
CA TYR A 258 -3.27 -15.62 2.08
C TYR A 258 -4.56 -15.12 2.70
N PHE A 259 -4.68 -13.82 2.90
CA PHE A 259 -5.79 -13.25 3.65
C PHE A 259 -7.14 -13.51 2.99
N GLU A 260 -7.26 -13.31 1.67
CA GLU A 260 -8.52 -13.56 0.98
C GLU A 260 -8.90 -15.04 0.93
N THR A 261 -7.92 -15.95 1.09
CA THR A 261 -8.17 -17.39 1.08
C THR A 261 -8.49 -17.94 2.48
N PHE A 262 -7.77 -17.47 3.53
CA PHE A 262 -7.80 -18.13 4.84
C PHE A 262 -8.22 -17.23 6.01
N ALA A 263 -8.12 -15.91 5.89
CA ALA A 263 -8.17 -15.00 7.04
C ALA A 263 -8.72 -13.60 6.69
N LYS A 264 -9.83 -13.54 5.95
CA LYS A 264 -10.45 -12.28 5.51
C LYS A 264 -10.79 -11.32 6.66
N GLU A 265 -11.22 -11.87 7.77
CA GLU A 265 -11.63 -11.13 8.97
C GLU A 265 -10.45 -10.45 9.69
N LYS A 266 -9.23 -10.86 9.37
CA LYS A 266 -7.99 -10.34 9.94
C LYS A 266 -7.43 -9.09 9.23
N VAL A 267 -8.12 -8.57 8.23
CA VAL A 267 -7.64 -7.47 7.38
C VAL A 267 -8.27 -6.16 7.77
N SER A 268 -7.43 -5.17 8.09
CA SER A 268 -7.83 -3.78 8.32
C SER A 268 -7.98 -3.02 7.00
N TYR A 269 -7.01 -3.14 6.08
CA TYR A 269 -7.08 -2.53 4.75
C TYR A 269 -6.68 -3.56 3.70
N PRO A 270 -7.58 -3.87 2.73
CA PRO A 270 -7.32 -4.90 1.74
C PRO A 270 -6.36 -4.42 0.64
N PHE A 271 -5.72 -5.36 -0.03
CA PHE A 271 -4.92 -5.11 -1.22
C PHE A 271 -5.72 -4.36 -2.29
N GLY A 272 -5.10 -3.40 -2.92
CA GLY A 272 -5.71 -2.58 -3.97
C GLY A 272 -6.61 -1.46 -3.45
N PHE A 273 -6.82 -1.33 -2.13
CA PHE A 273 -7.65 -0.29 -1.52
C PHE A 273 -7.00 1.09 -1.63
N GLY A 274 -7.83 2.10 -1.83
CA GLY A 274 -7.44 3.51 -1.81
C GLY A 274 -8.64 4.37 -2.18
N LEU A 275 -8.91 5.41 -1.36
CA LEU A 275 -9.98 6.38 -1.55
C LEU A 275 -9.56 7.52 -2.48
N SER A 276 -10.53 8.28 -2.93
CA SER A 276 -10.38 9.47 -3.76
C SER A 276 -11.20 10.62 -3.18
N TYR A 277 -10.94 11.87 -3.62
CA TYR A 277 -11.79 13.03 -3.34
C TYR A 277 -12.99 13.12 -4.28
N THR A 278 -13.14 12.15 -5.17
CA THR A 278 -14.28 12.02 -6.08
C THR A 278 -14.73 10.57 -6.14
N ASP A 279 -15.89 10.32 -6.73
CA ASP A 279 -16.46 8.99 -6.87
C ASP A 279 -16.40 8.52 -8.32
N PHE A 280 -16.18 7.22 -8.50
CA PHE A 280 -16.16 6.58 -9.82
C PHE A 280 -17.18 5.45 -9.90
N SER A 281 -17.78 5.28 -11.06
CA SER A 281 -18.49 4.06 -11.43
C SER A 281 -17.63 3.23 -12.36
N VAL A 282 -17.66 1.91 -12.15
CA VAL A 282 -16.98 0.92 -12.98
C VAL A 282 -18.04 -0.03 -13.52
N GLU A 283 -18.23 -0.05 -14.83
CA GLU A 283 -19.24 -0.85 -15.52
C GLU A 283 -18.57 -1.70 -16.60
N VAL A 284 -18.85 -3.00 -16.62
CA VAL A 284 -18.37 -3.90 -17.67
C VAL A 284 -19.40 -3.90 -18.81
N LEU A 285 -19.00 -3.32 -19.93
CA LEU A 285 -19.87 -3.18 -21.10
C LEU A 285 -19.92 -4.45 -21.95
N ASN A 286 -18.78 -5.15 -22.05
CA ASN A 286 -18.67 -6.36 -22.85
C ASN A 286 -17.66 -7.33 -22.28
N THR A 287 -17.91 -8.62 -22.49
CA THR A 287 -16.99 -9.71 -22.17
C THR A 287 -16.96 -10.71 -23.31
N ARG A 288 -15.79 -11.14 -23.73
CA ARG A 288 -15.57 -12.18 -24.70
C ARG A 288 -14.54 -13.16 -24.17
N THR A 289 -14.84 -14.46 -24.26
CA THR A 289 -13.92 -15.52 -23.85
C THR A 289 -13.48 -16.32 -25.07
N ASP A 290 -12.20 -16.69 -25.14
CA ASP A 290 -11.61 -17.49 -26.20
C ASP A 290 -10.46 -18.34 -25.64
N GLY A 291 -10.65 -19.65 -25.57
CA GLY A 291 -9.69 -20.60 -25.00
C GLY A 291 -9.32 -20.21 -23.56
N THR A 292 -8.06 -19.87 -23.32
CA THR A 292 -7.52 -19.47 -22.01
C THR A 292 -7.52 -17.95 -21.79
N LYS A 293 -8.26 -17.19 -22.59
CA LYS A 293 -8.29 -15.71 -22.53
C LYS A 293 -9.70 -15.17 -22.33
N ALA A 294 -9.78 -14.02 -21.71
CA ALA A 294 -10.97 -13.20 -21.71
C ALA A 294 -10.61 -11.75 -22.08
N GLU A 295 -11.44 -11.12 -22.90
CA GLU A 295 -11.35 -9.71 -23.26
C GLU A 295 -12.52 -8.99 -22.60
N LEU A 296 -12.23 -7.87 -21.94
CA LEU A 296 -13.19 -7.07 -21.21
C LEU A 296 -13.16 -5.64 -21.76
N THR A 297 -14.33 -5.07 -22.03
CA THR A 297 -14.48 -3.63 -22.22
C THR A 297 -15.13 -3.06 -20.98
N VAL A 298 -14.45 -2.16 -20.28
CA VAL A 298 -14.87 -1.58 -19.01
C VAL A 298 -15.00 -0.07 -19.16
N LEU A 299 -16.15 0.50 -18.83
CA LEU A 299 -16.34 1.96 -18.72
C LEU A 299 -16.05 2.38 -17.28
N VAL A 300 -15.09 3.30 -17.12
CA VAL A 300 -14.85 4.00 -15.87
C VAL A 300 -15.35 5.44 -16.02
N LYS A 301 -16.23 5.89 -15.14
CA LYS A 301 -16.80 7.22 -15.21
C LYS A 301 -16.64 7.94 -13.89
N ASN A 302 -16.16 9.18 -13.93
CA ASN A 302 -16.17 10.06 -12.77
C ASN A 302 -17.59 10.56 -12.52
N ILE A 303 -18.21 10.11 -11.43
CA ILE A 303 -19.57 10.48 -11.02
C ILE A 303 -19.61 11.50 -9.88
N GLY A 304 -18.43 11.91 -9.40
CA GLY A 304 -18.28 12.89 -8.33
C GLY A 304 -18.10 14.33 -8.85
N LYS A 305 -17.45 15.18 -8.04
CA LYS A 305 -17.37 16.62 -8.28
C LYS A 305 -15.97 17.13 -8.60
N THR A 306 -14.94 16.32 -8.40
CA THR A 306 -13.53 16.68 -8.57
C THR A 306 -12.90 15.81 -9.65
N ALA A 307 -12.02 16.39 -10.48
CA ALA A 307 -11.27 15.60 -11.44
C ALA A 307 -10.35 14.59 -10.74
N GLY A 308 -10.23 13.40 -11.28
CA GLY A 308 -9.44 12.34 -10.67
C GLY A 308 -9.16 11.18 -11.61
N LYS A 309 -8.32 10.26 -11.15
CA LYS A 309 -8.00 9.00 -11.82
C LYS A 309 -8.47 7.82 -10.98
N GLU A 310 -8.83 6.72 -11.62
CA GLU A 310 -9.18 5.47 -10.92
C GLU A 310 -8.38 4.30 -11.48
N VAL A 311 -8.16 3.27 -10.65
CA VAL A 311 -7.49 2.03 -11.05
C VAL A 311 -8.48 0.89 -11.08
N VAL A 312 -8.78 0.41 -12.28
CA VAL A 312 -9.54 -0.82 -12.47
C VAL A 312 -8.63 -2.01 -12.29
N GLN A 313 -9.05 -2.96 -11.47
CA GLN A 313 -8.32 -4.18 -11.15
C GLN A 313 -9.13 -5.40 -11.57
N VAL A 314 -8.47 -6.34 -12.26
CA VAL A 314 -9.09 -7.58 -12.71
C VAL A 314 -8.45 -8.75 -12.01
N TYR A 315 -9.27 -9.54 -11.36
CA TYR A 315 -8.84 -10.73 -10.61
C TYR A 315 -9.39 -12.00 -11.25
N VAL A 316 -8.58 -13.04 -11.21
CA VAL A 316 -8.99 -14.40 -11.57
C VAL A 316 -9.20 -15.21 -10.28
N CYS A 317 -10.33 -15.90 -10.22
CA CYS A 317 -10.63 -16.90 -9.19
C CYS A 317 -10.56 -18.29 -9.84
N PRO A 318 -9.43 -19.01 -9.71
CA PRO A 318 -9.27 -20.32 -10.31
C PRO A 318 -10.05 -21.41 -9.53
N PRO A 319 -10.40 -22.54 -10.17
CA PRO A 319 -10.92 -23.70 -9.46
C PRO A 319 -9.85 -24.26 -8.51
N GLN A 320 -10.24 -24.76 -7.34
CA GLN A 320 -9.28 -25.26 -6.35
C GLN A 320 -8.49 -26.46 -6.83
N GLY A 321 -9.13 -27.44 -7.44
CA GLY A 321 -8.51 -28.61 -8.01
C GLY A 321 -7.68 -29.42 -7.01
N LYS A 322 -6.65 -30.11 -7.53
CA LYS A 322 -5.74 -30.95 -6.72
C LYS A 322 -4.57 -30.14 -6.10
N LEU A 323 -4.21 -29.00 -6.74
CA LEU A 323 -3.02 -28.24 -6.33
C LEU A 323 -3.33 -27.22 -5.23
N GLY A 324 -4.60 -26.86 -5.03
CA GLY A 324 -4.97 -25.74 -4.17
C GLY A 324 -4.50 -24.39 -4.74
N LYS A 325 -5.31 -23.35 -4.59
CA LYS A 325 -5.00 -22.03 -5.18
C LYS A 325 -5.54 -20.89 -4.34
N PRO A 326 -4.89 -19.72 -4.37
CA PRO A 326 -5.48 -18.50 -3.83
C PRO A 326 -6.81 -18.21 -4.51
N VAL A 327 -7.82 -17.81 -3.72
CA VAL A 327 -9.17 -17.50 -4.26
C VAL A 327 -9.19 -16.22 -5.12
N ARG A 328 -8.13 -15.42 -5.08
CA ARG A 328 -7.98 -14.20 -5.87
C ARG A 328 -6.55 -14.07 -6.35
N ASN A 329 -6.37 -13.86 -7.65
CA ASN A 329 -5.09 -13.51 -8.27
C ASN A 329 -5.28 -12.28 -9.15
N LEU A 330 -4.57 -11.19 -8.86
CA LEU A 330 -4.53 -10.01 -9.75
C LEU A 330 -3.92 -10.44 -11.08
N ASN A 331 -4.68 -10.25 -12.14
CA ASN A 331 -4.30 -10.67 -13.49
C ASN A 331 -3.94 -9.49 -14.39
N SER A 332 -4.75 -8.43 -14.29
CA SER A 332 -4.58 -7.21 -15.08
C SER A 332 -5.10 -6.01 -14.30
N PHE A 333 -4.57 -4.84 -14.60
CA PHE A 333 -5.08 -3.58 -14.07
C PHE A 333 -4.84 -2.45 -15.09
N TYR A 334 -5.59 -1.36 -14.93
CA TYR A 334 -5.42 -0.15 -15.72
C TYR A 334 -5.74 1.07 -14.88
N LYS A 335 -4.91 2.11 -14.98
CA LYS A 335 -5.14 3.42 -14.37
C LYS A 335 -5.62 4.39 -15.46
N THR A 336 -6.78 4.99 -15.24
CA THR A 336 -7.40 5.92 -16.20
C THR A 336 -6.55 7.17 -16.41
N GLN A 337 -6.82 7.87 -17.50
CA GLN A 337 -6.43 9.27 -17.61
C GLN A 337 -7.15 10.11 -16.55
N LEU A 338 -6.78 11.39 -16.44
CA LEU A 338 -7.50 12.31 -15.56
C LEU A 338 -8.91 12.55 -16.12
N LEU A 339 -9.94 12.10 -15.39
CA LEU A 339 -11.34 12.25 -15.76
C LEU A 339 -11.96 13.42 -15.03
N THR A 340 -12.51 14.38 -15.77
CA THR A 340 -13.29 15.48 -15.20
C THR A 340 -14.68 14.99 -14.76
N PRO A 341 -15.41 15.71 -13.88
CA PRO A 341 -16.77 15.34 -13.46
C PRO A 341 -17.70 15.05 -14.65
N GLY A 342 -18.27 13.85 -14.67
CA GLY A 342 -19.14 13.36 -15.74
C GLY A 342 -18.42 12.70 -16.92
N GLU A 343 -17.10 12.84 -17.03
CA GLU A 343 -16.29 12.20 -18.07
C GLU A 343 -16.09 10.71 -17.78
N GLY A 344 -15.95 9.92 -18.83
CA GLY A 344 -15.69 8.49 -18.76
C GLY A 344 -14.66 8.03 -19.78
N GLU A 345 -14.00 6.94 -19.48
CA GLU A 345 -13.01 6.27 -20.32
C GLU A 345 -13.38 4.80 -20.52
N GLU A 346 -13.41 4.35 -21.76
CA GLU A 346 -13.54 2.92 -22.07
C GLU A 346 -12.16 2.28 -22.11
N VAL A 347 -11.97 1.26 -21.28
CA VAL A 347 -10.73 0.53 -21.10
C VAL A 347 -10.90 -0.89 -21.62
N ASN A 348 -10.00 -1.32 -22.51
CA ASN A 348 -9.94 -2.69 -22.97
C ASN A 348 -8.87 -3.46 -22.21
N LEU A 349 -9.27 -4.53 -21.50
CA LEU A 349 -8.41 -5.36 -20.68
C LEU A 349 -8.39 -6.79 -21.20
N VAL A 350 -7.20 -7.36 -21.27
CA VAL A 350 -7.00 -8.76 -21.62
C VAL A 350 -6.60 -9.54 -20.38
N VAL A 351 -7.35 -10.57 -20.10
CA VAL A 351 -7.09 -11.55 -19.04
C VAL A 351 -6.51 -12.80 -19.66
N SER A 352 -5.32 -13.22 -19.24
CA SER A 352 -4.72 -14.50 -19.62
C SER A 352 -4.74 -15.44 -18.43
N LEU A 353 -5.41 -16.57 -18.53
CA LEU A 353 -5.42 -17.59 -17.48
C LEU A 353 -4.03 -18.17 -17.23
N GLU A 354 -3.12 -18.12 -18.18
CA GLU A 354 -1.74 -18.59 -18.04
C GLU A 354 -1.02 -17.92 -16.85
N LYS A 355 -1.35 -16.65 -16.54
CA LYS A 355 -0.85 -15.95 -15.36
C LYS A 355 -1.37 -16.51 -14.03
N SER A 356 -2.37 -17.37 -14.08
CA SER A 356 -2.97 -18.07 -12.93
C SER A 356 -2.67 -19.57 -12.94
N ALA A 357 -1.72 -20.02 -13.78
CA ALA A 357 -1.27 -21.40 -13.79
C ALA A 357 -0.61 -21.77 -12.45
N SER A 358 -0.72 -23.03 -12.08
CA SER A 358 -0.08 -23.61 -10.89
C SER A 358 1.05 -24.54 -11.32
N TYR A 359 2.11 -24.55 -10.55
CA TYR A 359 3.21 -25.50 -10.76
C TYR A 359 2.92 -26.80 -10.03
N ASP A 360 2.90 -27.91 -10.76
CA ASP A 360 2.77 -29.27 -10.19
C ASP A 360 4.17 -29.85 -9.97
N ASP A 361 4.71 -29.66 -8.79
CA ASP A 361 6.00 -30.23 -8.38
C ASP A 361 5.91 -31.71 -8.01
N SER A 362 4.74 -32.17 -7.54
CA SER A 362 4.51 -33.52 -7.04
C SER A 362 4.04 -34.50 -8.13
N GLY A 363 3.49 -34.01 -9.22
CA GLY A 363 2.83 -34.82 -10.24
C GLY A 363 1.42 -35.26 -9.87
N VAL A 364 0.79 -34.62 -8.88
CA VAL A 364 -0.55 -34.97 -8.40
C VAL A 364 -1.62 -34.82 -9.48
N THR A 365 -1.41 -33.94 -10.46
CA THR A 365 -2.31 -33.79 -11.61
C THR A 365 -2.06 -34.86 -12.70
N GLY A 366 -0.95 -35.55 -12.67
CA GLY A 366 -0.42 -36.45 -13.70
C GLY A 366 0.69 -35.82 -14.56
N GLU A 367 0.99 -34.53 -14.36
CA GLU A 367 1.93 -33.73 -15.16
C GLU A 367 3.01 -33.11 -14.23
N LYS A 368 3.95 -33.96 -13.78
CA LYS A 368 5.03 -33.51 -12.90
C LYS A 368 5.93 -32.45 -13.56
N SER A 369 6.41 -31.50 -12.76
CA SER A 369 7.32 -30.42 -13.18
C SER A 369 6.74 -29.51 -14.27
N CYS A 370 5.41 -29.32 -14.25
CA CYS A 370 4.69 -28.54 -15.25
C CYS A 370 3.94 -27.36 -14.62
N TRP A 371 3.88 -26.25 -15.35
CA TRP A 371 2.87 -25.24 -15.10
C TRP A 371 1.58 -25.67 -15.79
N VAL A 372 0.50 -25.78 -15.03
CA VAL A 372 -0.79 -26.29 -15.51
C VAL A 372 -1.94 -25.37 -15.14
N LEU A 373 -2.97 -25.37 -16.00
CA LEU A 373 -4.32 -24.93 -15.66
C LEU A 373 -5.17 -26.17 -15.47
N GLU A 374 -5.69 -26.38 -14.27
CA GLU A 374 -6.60 -27.51 -14.00
C GLU A 374 -7.97 -27.27 -14.62
N ALA A 375 -8.66 -28.33 -14.98
CA ALA A 375 -10.03 -28.24 -15.48
C ALA A 375 -10.96 -27.58 -14.45
N GLY A 376 -11.92 -26.82 -14.92
CA GLY A 376 -12.91 -26.13 -14.11
C GLY A 376 -13.20 -24.69 -14.55
N ALA A 377 -14.01 -24.01 -13.76
CA ALA A 377 -14.45 -22.65 -14.04
C ALA A 377 -13.50 -21.62 -13.41
N TYR A 378 -12.94 -20.76 -14.23
CA TYR A 378 -12.11 -19.62 -13.83
C TYR A 378 -12.96 -18.36 -13.82
N GLY A 379 -13.37 -17.92 -12.63
CA GLY A 379 -14.17 -16.70 -12.47
C GLY A 379 -13.33 -15.45 -12.70
N ILE A 380 -13.84 -14.51 -13.51
CA ILE A 380 -13.22 -13.20 -13.76
C ILE A 380 -13.97 -12.15 -12.95
N TYR A 381 -13.23 -11.34 -12.20
CA TYR A 381 -13.78 -10.33 -11.31
C TYR A 381 -13.17 -8.96 -11.62
N VAL A 382 -13.98 -7.92 -11.61
CA VAL A 382 -13.58 -6.53 -11.89
C VAL A 382 -14.01 -5.63 -10.73
N GLY A 383 -13.11 -4.76 -10.29
CA GLY A 383 -13.36 -3.78 -9.25
C GLY A 383 -12.21 -2.82 -9.07
N THR A 384 -12.19 -2.06 -7.97
CA THR A 384 -11.15 -1.08 -7.64
C THR A 384 -10.21 -1.55 -6.51
N ASP A 385 -10.52 -2.69 -5.91
CA ASP A 385 -9.70 -3.44 -4.95
C ASP A 385 -10.11 -4.92 -4.94
N VAL A 386 -9.37 -5.76 -4.20
CA VAL A 386 -9.59 -7.21 -4.16
C VAL A 386 -10.97 -7.61 -3.61
N ARG A 387 -11.59 -6.76 -2.76
CA ARG A 387 -12.90 -7.04 -2.12
C ARG A 387 -14.08 -6.43 -2.84
N SER A 388 -13.91 -5.24 -3.41
CA SER A 388 -14.93 -4.57 -4.23
C SER A 388 -15.16 -5.28 -5.57
N ALA A 389 -14.19 -6.08 -6.02
CA ALA A 389 -14.26 -6.80 -7.29
C ALA A 389 -15.43 -7.80 -7.34
N LYS A 390 -16.28 -7.66 -8.36
CA LYS A 390 -17.47 -8.50 -8.62
C LYS A 390 -17.24 -9.41 -9.82
N LYS A 391 -17.80 -10.62 -9.76
CA LYS A 391 -17.75 -11.57 -10.88
C LYS A 391 -18.49 -11.01 -12.10
N VAL A 392 -17.83 -10.98 -13.24
CA VAL A 392 -18.38 -10.45 -14.49
C VAL A 392 -18.54 -11.52 -15.57
N CYS A 393 -17.69 -12.53 -15.59
CA CYS A 393 -17.79 -13.68 -16.47
C CYS A 393 -16.96 -14.85 -15.90
N GLU A 394 -16.93 -15.94 -16.62
CA GLU A 394 -16.04 -17.07 -16.34
C GLU A 394 -15.52 -17.70 -17.65
N VAL A 395 -14.37 -18.33 -17.55
CA VAL A 395 -13.79 -19.16 -18.60
C VAL A 395 -13.82 -20.60 -18.11
N GLN A 396 -14.48 -21.48 -18.86
CA GLN A 396 -14.54 -22.90 -18.56
C GLN A 396 -13.42 -23.63 -19.29
N LEU A 397 -12.62 -24.42 -18.56
CA LEU A 397 -11.70 -25.39 -19.13
C LEU A 397 -12.21 -26.79 -18.83
N ASP A 398 -12.46 -27.58 -19.87
CA ASP A 398 -13.00 -28.93 -19.74
C ASP A 398 -11.93 -29.95 -19.37
N GLU A 399 -10.67 -29.66 -19.74
CA GLU A 399 -9.52 -30.54 -19.50
C GLU A 399 -8.35 -29.76 -18.89
N LEU A 400 -7.42 -30.50 -18.28
CA LEU A 400 -6.15 -29.95 -17.82
C LEU A 400 -5.34 -29.43 -19.02
N CYS A 401 -4.84 -28.21 -18.92
CA CYS A 401 -4.00 -27.59 -19.93
C CYS A 401 -2.57 -27.44 -19.41
N VAL A 402 -1.59 -28.06 -20.05
CA VAL A 402 -0.17 -27.89 -19.74
C VAL A 402 0.33 -26.64 -20.46
N ILE A 403 0.75 -25.63 -19.68
CA ILE A 403 1.28 -24.37 -20.17
C ILE A 403 2.77 -24.49 -20.51
N SER A 404 3.54 -25.12 -19.64
CA SER A 404 4.96 -25.37 -19.87
C SER A 404 5.45 -26.59 -19.08
N ARG A 405 6.44 -27.29 -19.65
CA ARG A 405 7.15 -28.39 -19.02
C ARG A 405 8.55 -27.91 -18.67
N LEU A 406 8.96 -28.16 -17.43
CA LEU A 406 10.26 -27.76 -16.93
C LEU A 406 11.07 -28.99 -16.50
N GLU A 407 12.38 -28.78 -16.30
CA GLU A 407 13.25 -29.73 -15.64
C GLU A 407 13.48 -29.31 -14.18
N GLU A 408 13.43 -30.26 -13.28
CA GLU A 408 13.68 -30.00 -11.85
C GLU A 408 15.17 -29.81 -11.61
N ALA A 409 15.63 -28.56 -11.54
CA ALA A 409 17.01 -28.24 -11.20
C ALA A 409 17.25 -28.07 -9.69
N LEU A 410 16.23 -27.58 -8.96
CA LEU A 410 16.31 -27.20 -7.53
C LEU A 410 15.14 -27.81 -6.74
N ALA A 411 14.86 -29.09 -6.98
CA ALA A 411 13.84 -29.80 -6.22
C ALA A 411 14.22 -29.86 -4.72
N PRO A 412 13.28 -29.74 -3.79
CA PRO A 412 13.54 -29.92 -2.37
C PRO A 412 14.13 -31.31 -2.08
N VAL A 413 15.15 -31.35 -1.25
CA VAL A 413 15.80 -32.61 -0.83
C VAL A 413 15.21 -33.17 0.46
N GLN A 414 14.37 -32.38 1.14
CA GLN A 414 13.69 -32.77 2.37
C GLN A 414 12.18 -32.56 2.20
N PRO A 415 11.34 -33.40 2.82
CA PRO A 415 9.90 -33.18 2.85
C PRO A 415 9.57 -31.86 3.54
N TYR A 416 8.58 -31.15 3.04
CA TYR A 416 8.05 -29.95 3.67
C TYR A 416 6.53 -29.91 3.58
N GLU A 417 5.90 -29.13 4.46
CA GLU A 417 4.46 -28.95 4.50
C GLU A 417 4.08 -27.67 3.74
N ARG A 418 3.00 -27.74 2.99
CA ARG A 418 2.43 -26.60 2.25
C ARG A 418 1.02 -26.30 2.75
N LEU A 419 0.67 -25.02 2.81
CA LEU A 419 -0.72 -24.60 3.03
C LEU A 419 -1.57 -24.98 1.84
N VAL A 420 -2.76 -25.55 2.10
CA VAL A 420 -3.78 -25.82 1.10
C VAL A 420 -5.14 -25.37 1.62
N PRO A 421 -6.02 -24.82 0.77
CA PRO A 421 -7.41 -24.61 1.13
C PRO A 421 -8.11 -25.95 1.26
N VAL A 422 -8.74 -26.18 2.41
CA VAL A 422 -9.68 -27.30 2.57
C VAL A 422 -11.09 -26.80 2.35
N GLU A 423 -12.04 -27.70 2.02
CA GLU A 423 -13.45 -27.36 1.88
C GLU A 423 -13.91 -26.47 3.04
N THR A 424 -14.55 -25.36 2.74
CA THR A 424 -15.05 -24.36 3.71
C THR A 424 -14.10 -23.31 4.26
N GLY A 425 -12.98 -22.97 3.59
CA GLY A 425 -12.09 -21.85 4.00
C GLY A 425 -11.28 -22.10 5.27
N LYS A 426 -11.14 -23.33 5.71
CA LYS A 426 -10.26 -23.73 6.80
C LYS A 426 -8.86 -24.02 6.26
N LYS A 427 -7.84 -23.70 7.06
CA LYS A 427 -6.46 -24.10 6.80
C LYS A 427 -6.33 -25.61 6.91
N GLY A 428 -5.68 -26.22 5.92
CA GLY A 428 -5.13 -27.56 6.01
C GLY A 428 -3.66 -27.52 5.63
N THR A 429 -2.86 -28.43 6.15
CA THR A 429 -1.50 -28.65 5.68
C THR A 429 -1.49 -29.95 4.87
N CYS A 430 -0.79 -29.93 3.74
CA CYS A 430 -0.52 -31.11 2.94
C CYS A 430 0.96 -31.38 2.94
N LEU A 431 1.36 -32.58 3.31
CA LEU A 431 2.75 -33.03 3.17
C LEU A 431 3.02 -33.28 1.68
N LEU A 432 3.88 -32.48 1.07
CA LEU A 432 4.04 -32.45 -0.38
C LEU A 432 5.20 -33.26 -0.91
N TYR A 433 6.08 -33.78 -0.06
CA TYR A 433 7.18 -34.56 -0.53
C TYR A 433 7.29 -35.91 0.20
N THR A 434 6.81 -36.95 -0.47
CA THR A 434 7.41 -38.27 -0.30
C THR A 434 8.44 -38.40 -1.40
N SER A 435 9.70 -38.43 -1.03
CA SER A 435 10.82 -38.81 -1.90
C SER A 435 10.49 -40.09 -2.67
N PRO A 436 10.97 -40.27 -3.91
CA PRO A 436 10.83 -41.50 -4.64
C PRO A 436 11.44 -42.70 -3.90
#